data_94029b9d07c121c284b33d2ebe006c7c
#
_entry.id   94029b9d07c121c284b33d2ebe006c7c
#
_cell.length_a   1.000
_cell.length_b   1.000
_cell.length_c   1.000
_cell.angle_alpha   90.00
_cell.angle_beta   90.00
_cell.angle_gamma   90.00
#
_symmetry.space_group_name_H-M   'P 1'
#
loop_
_entity.id
_entity.type
_entity.pdbx_description
1 polymer ?
#
loop_
_entity_poly.entity_id
_entity_poly.type
_entity_poly.pdbx_seq_one_letter_code
_entity_poly.pdbx_strand_id
1 'polypeptide(L)'
;MIDNLIQFIELTIRHFGVLGVFVASFTEEVIAPIPSGLVMMSSGYAFLGGLPVTFGNLVYLFTYVALPLSLGLTLGSLLVYGLVYKYEEFIVTKIGPYLGFTINDVKKLHNYFEKGHRDYVVLFIMRLLPIIPSVAINAVAGLIRIKPSHYIIVTIIGTSIRALTISFIGWQVGNVYKEYADIIDHFENYVLYGLVIAGIVFIVWKRLKKSQP
;
A
#
# COMPACT_ATOMS: atom_id res chain seq x y z
N MET A 1 -7.46 10.72 -18.05
CA MET A 1 -6.42 10.97 -17.02
C MET A 1 -5.65 9.69 -16.73
N ILE A 2 -6.32 8.57 -16.47
CA ILE A 2 -5.69 7.25 -16.22
C ILE A 2 -4.86 6.78 -17.41
N ASP A 3 -5.35 6.92 -18.65
CA ASP A 3 -4.59 6.54 -19.86
C ASP A 3 -3.25 7.27 -19.99
N ASN A 4 -3.21 8.57 -19.67
CA ASN A 4 -1.98 9.34 -19.68
C ASN A 4 -1.00 8.87 -18.60
N LEU A 5 -1.52 8.45 -17.44
CA LEU A 5 -0.74 7.90 -16.34
C LEU A 5 -0.16 6.53 -16.72
N ILE A 6 -0.99 5.65 -17.30
CA ILE A 6 -0.54 4.35 -17.78
C ILE A 6 0.57 4.51 -18.83
N GLN A 7 0.36 5.39 -19.82
CA GLN A 7 1.39 5.68 -20.83
C GLN A 7 2.68 6.22 -20.21
N PHE A 8 2.57 7.10 -19.23
CA PHE A 8 3.76 7.62 -18.51
C PHE A 8 4.51 6.51 -17.77
N ILE A 9 3.78 5.64 -17.07
CA ILE A 9 4.35 4.48 -16.36
C ILE A 9 5.02 3.53 -17.37
N GLU A 10 4.33 3.15 -18.44
CA GLU A 10 4.87 2.28 -19.48
C GLU A 10 6.12 2.87 -20.14
N LEU A 11 6.11 4.14 -20.49
CA LEU A 11 7.26 4.84 -21.08
C LEU A 11 8.43 4.86 -20.10
N THR A 12 8.17 5.16 -18.82
CA THR A 12 9.20 5.16 -17.78
C THR A 12 9.82 3.78 -17.60
N ILE A 13 8.98 2.73 -17.53
CA ILE A 13 9.44 1.35 -17.41
C ILE A 13 10.23 0.93 -18.65
N ARG A 14 9.75 1.22 -19.85
CA ARG A 14 10.45 0.87 -21.10
C ARG A 14 11.79 1.59 -21.27
N HIS A 15 11.87 2.85 -20.83
CA HIS A 15 13.08 3.66 -20.98
C HIS A 15 14.14 3.33 -19.91
N PHE A 16 13.71 3.18 -18.66
CA PHE A 16 14.60 2.96 -17.52
C PHE A 16 14.65 1.51 -17.02
N GLY A 17 13.85 0.61 -17.61
CA GLY A 17 13.82 -0.80 -17.23
C GLY A 17 13.52 -1.01 -15.75
N VAL A 18 14.33 -1.80 -15.07
CA VAL A 18 14.17 -2.13 -13.64
C VAL A 18 14.22 -0.90 -12.73
N LEU A 19 15.04 0.10 -13.07
CA LEU A 19 15.05 1.38 -12.34
C LEU A 19 13.75 2.14 -12.51
N GLY A 20 13.15 2.08 -13.70
CA GLY A 20 11.82 2.66 -13.95
C GLY A 20 10.75 2.04 -13.07
N VAL A 21 10.76 0.72 -12.91
CA VAL A 21 9.86 -0.01 -12.01
C VAL A 21 10.02 0.45 -10.56
N PHE A 22 11.27 0.52 -10.09
CA PHE A 22 11.57 0.96 -8.73
C PHE A 22 11.13 2.41 -8.48
N VAL A 23 11.46 3.33 -9.38
CA VAL A 23 11.10 4.75 -9.24
C VAL A 23 9.59 4.94 -9.33
N ALA A 24 8.91 4.25 -10.24
CA ALA A 24 7.46 4.32 -10.37
C ALA A 24 6.76 3.86 -9.09
N SER A 25 7.18 2.73 -8.52
CA SER A 25 6.59 2.19 -7.29
C SER A 25 6.91 3.04 -6.05
N PHE A 26 8.11 3.63 -5.97
CA PHE A 26 8.45 4.57 -4.93
C PHE A 26 7.58 5.84 -5.01
N THR A 27 7.45 6.39 -6.22
CA THR A 27 6.67 7.62 -6.46
C THR A 27 5.20 7.40 -6.16
N GLU A 28 4.65 6.25 -6.57
CA GLU A 28 3.29 5.83 -6.25
C GLU A 28 3.01 5.85 -4.75
N GLU A 29 3.89 5.25 -3.96
CA GLU A 29 3.70 5.15 -2.51
C GLU A 29 3.80 6.51 -1.79
N VAL A 30 4.59 7.45 -2.35
CA VAL A 30 4.79 8.80 -1.78
C VAL A 30 3.72 9.77 -2.25
N ILE A 31 3.34 9.71 -3.53
CA ILE A 31 2.38 10.62 -4.16
C ILE A 31 1.06 9.85 -4.34
N ALA A 32 0.33 9.63 -3.26
CA ALA A 32 -1.05 9.17 -3.40
C ALA A 32 -1.88 10.23 -4.15
N PRO A 33 -2.67 9.86 -5.18
CA PRO A 33 -3.41 8.61 -5.32
C PRO A 33 -3.11 7.87 -6.65
N ILE A 34 -1.93 7.28 -6.81
CA ILE A 34 -1.68 6.40 -7.95
C ILE A 34 -2.08 4.98 -7.49
N PRO A 35 -2.98 4.29 -8.22
CA PRO A 35 -3.37 2.94 -7.84
C PRO A 35 -2.21 1.95 -7.95
N SER A 36 -1.88 1.28 -6.88
CA SER A 36 -0.75 0.33 -6.84
C SER A 36 -0.91 -0.83 -7.81
N GLY A 37 -2.13 -1.22 -8.09
CA GLY A 37 -2.44 -2.23 -9.08
C GLY A 37 -1.99 -1.87 -10.49
N LEU A 38 -2.08 -0.60 -10.89
CA LEU A 38 -1.67 -0.12 -12.22
C LEU A 38 -0.17 -0.30 -12.45
N VAL A 39 0.66 0.17 -11.52
CA VAL A 39 2.12 0.09 -11.65
C VAL A 39 2.58 -1.38 -11.69
N MET A 40 2.01 -2.23 -10.83
CA MET A 40 2.34 -3.65 -10.79
C MET A 40 1.92 -4.38 -12.06
N MET A 41 0.69 -4.19 -12.53
CA MET A 41 0.17 -4.84 -13.74
C MET A 41 0.91 -4.36 -14.98
N SER A 42 1.10 -3.03 -15.14
CA SER A 42 1.86 -2.45 -16.25
C SER A 42 3.29 -2.97 -16.30
N SER A 43 3.94 -3.12 -15.14
CA SER A 43 5.29 -3.67 -15.06
C SER A 43 5.34 -5.12 -15.54
N GLY A 44 4.42 -5.97 -15.09
CA GLY A 44 4.34 -7.36 -15.54
C GLY A 44 4.11 -7.48 -17.05
N TYR A 45 3.21 -6.68 -17.59
CA TYR A 45 2.94 -6.62 -19.02
C TYR A 45 4.13 -6.08 -19.83
N ALA A 46 4.76 -5.00 -19.39
CA ALA A 46 5.84 -4.36 -20.11
C ALA A 46 7.08 -5.26 -20.26
N PHE A 47 7.36 -6.11 -19.25
CA PHE A 47 8.51 -7.00 -19.28
C PHE A 47 8.23 -8.37 -19.90
N LEU A 48 7.04 -8.92 -19.73
CA LEU A 48 6.74 -10.32 -20.07
C LEU A 48 5.50 -10.50 -20.95
N GLY A 49 4.80 -9.42 -21.30
CA GLY A 49 3.60 -9.48 -22.14
C GLY A 49 3.84 -10.24 -23.42
N GLY A 50 2.99 -11.24 -23.70
CA GLY A 50 3.10 -12.11 -24.88
C GLY A 50 4.10 -13.25 -24.75
N LEU A 51 4.90 -13.34 -23.70
CA LEU A 51 5.82 -14.47 -23.47
C LEU A 51 5.08 -15.64 -22.79
N PRO A 52 5.48 -16.91 -23.07
CA PRO A 52 4.88 -18.07 -22.44
C PRO A 52 5.25 -18.17 -20.95
N VAL A 53 4.39 -18.82 -20.15
CA VAL A 53 4.68 -19.10 -18.75
C VAL A 53 5.69 -20.24 -18.67
N THR A 54 6.91 -19.88 -18.29
CA THR A 54 8.01 -20.81 -18.03
C THR A 54 8.62 -20.55 -16.66
N PHE A 55 9.29 -21.52 -16.07
CA PHE A 55 9.99 -21.32 -14.80
C PHE A 55 11.01 -20.18 -14.89
N GLY A 56 11.74 -20.06 -16.01
CA GLY A 56 12.68 -18.97 -16.24
C GLY A 56 12.00 -17.59 -16.22
N ASN A 57 10.84 -17.45 -16.88
CA ASN A 57 10.07 -16.21 -16.92
C ASN A 57 9.44 -15.88 -15.56
N LEU A 58 9.07 -16.88 -14.74
CA LEU A 58 8.63 -16.65 -13.37
C LEU A 58 9.77 -16.12 -12.46
N VAL A 59 10.96 -16.70 -12.59
CA VAL A 59 12.15 -16.18 -11.88
C VAL A 59 12.48 -14.77 -12.35
N TYR A 60 12.38 -14.51 -13.65
CA TYR A 60 12.59 -13.18 -14.21
C TYR A 60 11.55 -12.17 -13.66
N LEU A 61 10.26 -12.54 -13.65
CA LEU A 61 9.20 -11.70 -13.05
C LEU A 61 9.50 -11.36 -11.59
N PHE A 62 9.94 -12.36 -10.82
CA PHE A 62 10.26 -12.12 -9.42
C PHE A 62 11.46 -11.19 -9.25
N THR A 63 12.57 -11.45 -9.95
CA THR A 63 13.85 -10.74 -9.74
C THR A 63 13.87 -9.34 -10.36
N TYR A 64 13.26 -9.16 -11.54
CA TYR A 64 13.35 -7.90 -12.28
C TYR A 64 12.08 -7.05 -12.21
N VAL A 65 10.98 -7.59 -11.71
CA VAL A 65 9.73 -6.85 -11.57
C VAL A 65 9.28 -6.80 -10.10
N ALA A 66 8.95 -7.94 -9.50
CA ALA A 66 8.34 -7.97 -8.17
C ALA A 66 9.28 -7.46 -7.07
N LEU A 67 10.55 -7.83 -7.11
CA LEU A 67 11.53 -7.40 -6.11
C LEU A 67 11.81 -5.88 -6.18
N PRO A 68 12.10 -5.28 -7.35
CA PRO A 68 12.24 -3.83 -7.47
C PRO A 68 10.98 -3.05 -7.07
N LEU A 69 9.78 -3.54 -7.46
CA LEU A 69 8.51 -2.97 -7.01
C LEU A 69 8.42 -2.96 -5.48
N SER A 70 8.68 -4.11 -4.85
CA SER A 70 8.57 -4.21 -3.38
C SER A 70 9.59 -3.35 -2.65
N LEU A 71 10.80 -3.19 -3.19
CA LEU A 71 11.81 -2.31 -2.63
C LEU A 71 11.41 -0.84 -2.74
N GLY A 72 10.92 -0.40 -3.90
CA GLY A 72 10.43 0.96 -4.10
C GLY A 72 9.26 1.29 -3.18
N LEU A 73 8.24 0.43 -3.14
CA LEU A 73 7.10 0.55 -2.24
C LEU A 73 7.52 0.58 -0.76
N THR A 74 8.45 -0.30 -0.36
CA THR A 74 8.94 -0.34 1.03
C THR A 74 9.65 0.95 1.40
N LEU A 75 10.51 1.48 0.53
CA LEU A 75 11.20 2.74 0.80
C LEU A 75 10.22 3.92 0.85
N GLY A 76 9.24 3.98 -0.06
CA GLY A 76 8.18 4.98 -0.02
C GLY A 76 7.34 4.89 1.25
N SER A 77 6.95 3.68 1.65
CA SER A 77 6.15 3.45 2.84
C SER A 77 6.87 3.83 4.14
N LEU A 78 8.21 3.73 4.16
CA LEU A 78 9.02 4.15 5.31
C LEU A 78 8.91 5.65 5.59
N LEU A 79 8.63 6.47 4.60
CA LEU A 79 8.43 7.92 4.82
C LEU A 79 7.18 8.17 5.66
N VAL A 80 6.05 7.61 5.28
CA VAL A 80 4.78 7.78 6.03
C VAL A 80 4.87 7.11 7.39
N TYR A 81 5.33 5.86 7.44
CA TYR A 81 5.54 5.13 8.69
C TYR A 81 6.48 5.89 9.62
N GLY A 82 7.63 6.36 9.13
CA GLY A 82 8.64 7.06 9.92
C GLY A 82 8.15 8.41 10.46
N LEU A 83 7.39 9.17 9.65
CA LEU A 83 6.76 10.41 10.10
C LEU A 83 5.77 10.14 11.24
N VAL A 84 4.89 9.17 11.06
CA VAL A 84 3.89 8.85 12.09
C VAL A 84 4.55 8.26 13.33
N TYR A 85 5.53 7.37 13.18
CA TYR A 85 6.31 6.80 14.28
C TYR A 85 7.02 7.87 15.11
N LYS A 86 7.64 8.84 14.43
CA LYS A 86 8.40 9.93 15.09
C LYS A 86 7.49 10.95 15.77
N TYR A 87 6.37 11.30 15.13
CA TYR A 87 5.46 12.35 15.59
C TYR A 87 4.16 11.79 16.19
N GLU A 88 4.15 10.54 16.65
CA GLU A 88 2.96 9.87 17.20
C GLU A 88 2.29 10.71 18.28
N GLU A 89 3.03 11.20 19.27
CA GLU A 89 2.49 12.00 20.36
C GLU A 89 1.81 13.27 19.86
N PHE A 90 2.42 13.98 18.92
CA PHE A 90 1.84 15.15 18.29
C PHE A 90 0.56 14.79 17.52
N ILE A 91 0.58 13.71 16.74
CA ILE A 91 -0.56 13.25 15.97
C ILE A 91 -1.70 12.86 16.92
N VAL A 92 -1.42 12.09 17.96
CA VAL A 92 -2.44 11.64 18.92
C VAL A 92 -3.00 12.78 19.74
N THR A 93 -2.17 13.74 20.19
CA THR A 93 -2.61 14.85 21.05
C THR A 93 -3.27 15.98 20.27
N LYS A 94 -2.74 16.33 19.11
CA LYS A 94 -3.23 17.49 18.32
C LYS A 94 -4.27 17.10 17.28
N ILE A 95 -4.05 16.00 16.57
CA ILE A 95 -4.90 15.55 15.45
C ILE A 95 -5.95 14.54 15.94
N GLY A 96 -5.58 13.67 16.87
CA GLY A 96 -6.45 12.64 17.43
C GLY A 96 -7.82 13.10 17.87
N PRO A 97 -7.94 14.24 18.63
CA PRO A 97 -9.25 14.77 19.02
C PRO A 97 -10.18 15.12 17.85
N TYR A 98 -9.62 15.60 16.72
CA TYR A 98 -10.40 15.89 15.51
C TYR A 98 -10.83 14.61 14.81
N LEU A 99 -10.01 13.58 14.84
CA LEU A 99 -10.29 12.25 14.26
C LEU A 99 -11.06 11.34 15.22
N GLY A 100 -11.33 11.78 16.43
CA GLY A 100 -12.16 11.05 17.40
C GLY A 100 -11.44 9.95 18.17
N PHE A 101 -10.11 9.88 18.15
CA PHE A 101 -9.33 8.96 18.98
C PHE A 101 -8.46 9.69 20.02
N THR A 102 -8.15 9.01 21.09
CA THR A 102 -7.43 9.54 22.25
C THR A 102 -6.14 8.77 22.49
N ILE A 103 -5.25 9.31 23.33
CA ILE A 103 -4.04 8.62 23.80
C ILE A 103 -4.40 7.25 24.41
N ASN A 104 -5.51 7.16 25.13
CA ASN A 104 -5.95 5.90 25.72
C ASN A 104 -6.36 4.85 24.68
N ASP A 105 -6.92 5.27 23.56
CA ASP A 105 -7.28 4.37 22.46
C ASP A 105 -6.01 3.82 21.79
N VAL A 106 -5.00 4.66 21.58
CA VAL A 106 -3.69 4.23 21.05
C VAL A 106 -2.97 3.30 22.03
N LYS A 107 -3.00 3.60 23.35
CA LYS A 107 -2.44 2.70 24.37
C LYS A 107 -3.13 1.34 24.42
N LYS A 108 -4.46 1.30 24.24
CA LYS A 108 -5.20 0.02 24.14
C LYS A 108 -4.78 -0.79 22.92
N LEU A 109 -4.61 -0.12 21.77
CA LEU A 109 -4.09 -0.77 20.55
C LEU A 109 -2.67 -1.28 20.78
N HIS A 110 -1.80 -0.49 21.39
CA HIS A 110 -0.44 -0.91 21.75
C HIS A 110 -0.46 -2.18 22.59
N ASN A 111 -1.21 -2.18 23.70
CA ASN A 111 -1.32 -3.34 24.58
C ASN A 111 -1.94 -4.58 23.89
N TYR A 112 -2.82 -4.37 22.89
CA TYR A 112 -3.41 -5.46 22.12
C TYR A 112 -2.38 -6.12 21.19
N PHE A 113 -1.52 -5.29 20.60
CA PHE A 113 -0.49 -5.75 19.67
C PHE A 113 0.80 -6.21 20.37
N GLU A 114 1.16 -5.68 21.54
CA GLU A 114 2.33 -6.11 22.32
C GLU A 114 2.24 -7.56 22.83
N LYS A 115 1.03 -8.11 22.95
CA LYS A 115 0.81 -9.48 23.43
C LYS A 115 0.99 -10.53 22.34
N GLY A 116 2.22 -10.67 21.81
CA GLY A 116 2.60 -11.72 20.88
C GLY A 116 2.86 -11.23 19.46
N HIS A 117 3.17 -12.14 18.55
CA HIS A 117 3.53 -11.86 17.14
C HIS A 117 2.32 -11.45 16.26
N ARG A 118 1.22 -11.00 16.87
CA ARG A 118 -0.02 -10.65 16.16
C ARG A 118 0.11 -9.44 15.26
N ASP A 119 0.92 -8.46 15.67
CA ASP A 119 1.23 -7.26 14.92
C ASP A 119 1.85 -7.57 13.55
N TYR A 120 2.80 -8.53 13.51
CA TYR A 120 3.48 -8.92 12.28
C TYR A 120 2.56 -9.68 11.34
N VAL A 121 1.76 -10.60 11.88
CA VAL A 121 0.80 -11.39 11.10
C VAL A 121 -0.28 -10.48 10.52
N VAL A 122 -0.82 -9.58 11.32
CA VAL A 122 -1.83 -8.62 10.86
C VAL A 122 -1.24 -7.70 9.79
N LEU A 123 -0.06 -7.12 10.03
CA LEU A 123 0.64 -6.29 9.05
C LEU A 123 0.90 -7.05 7.74
N PHE A 124 1.34 -8.30 7.83
CA PHE A 124 1.59 -9.16 6.67
C PHE A 124 0.32 -9.39 5.85
N ILE A 125 -0.78 -9.79 6.51
CA ILE A 125 -2.07 -10.00 5.84
C ILE A 125 -2.55 -8.70 5.18
N MET A 126 -2.47 -7.57 5.87
CA MET A 126 -2.84 -6.27 5.31
C MET A 126 -2.02 -5.92 4.07
N ARG A 127 -0.72 -6.28 4.03
CA ARG A 127 0.16 -6.06 2.87
C ARG A 127 -0.15 -6.97 1.69
N LEU A 128 -0.66 -8.17 1.93
CA LEU A 128 -1.07 -9.09 0.88
C LEU A 128 -2.35 -8.65 0.18
N LEU A 129 -3.27 -8.04 0.93
CA LEU A 129 -4.57 -7.64 0.40
C LEU A 129 -4.44 -6.37 -0.46
N PRO A 130 -4.86 -6.42 -1.75
CA PRO A 130 -4.82 -5.25 -2.62
C PRO A 130 -5.88 -4.19 -2.28
N ILE A 131 -6.75 -4.47 -1.32
CA ILE A 131 -7.94 -3.68 -0.99
C ILE A 131 -7.63 -2.54 -0.01
N ILE A 132 -6.61 -2.73 0.85
CA ILE A 132 -6.31 -1.79 1.92
C ILE A 132 -5.30 -0.76 1.43
N PRO A 133 -5.62 0.55 1.49
CA PRO A 133 -4.68 1.59 1.08
C PRO A 133 -3.38 1.51 1.90
N SER A 134 -2.24 1.46 1.20
CA SER A 134 -0.92 1.31 1.83
C SER A 134 -0.61 2.44 2.81
N VAL A 135 -1.04 3.65 2.52
CA VAL A 135 -0.88 4.82 3.41
C VAL A 135 -1.54 4.58 4.77
N ALA A 136 -2.73 3.95 4.79
CA ALA A 136 -3.42 3.62 6.04
C ALA A 136 -2.65 2.56 6.85
N ILE A 137 -2.10 1.54 6.17
CA ILE A 137 -1.26 0.51 6.79
C ILE A 137 -0.02 1.15 7.42
N ASN A 138 0.65 2.05 6.69
CA ASN A 138 1.85 2.75 7.13
C ASN A 138 1.58 3.62 8.36
N ALA A 139 0.47 4.37 8.34
CA ALA A 139 0.07 5.23 9.45
C ALA A 139 -0.26 4.42 10.71
N VAL A 140 -1.05 3.34 10.58
CA VAL A 140 -1.38 2.46 11.71
C VAL A 140 -0.12 1.82 12.27
N ALA A 141 0.77 1.28 11.43
CA ALA A 141 2.02 0.67 11.86
C ALA A 141 2.93 1.66 12.62
N GLY A 142 2.95 2.93 12.19
CA GLY A 142 3.66 4.01 12.88
C GLY A 142 3.03 4.36 14.23
N LEU A 143 1.70 4.48 14.29
CA LEU A 143 0.95 4.78 15.52
C LEU A 143 1.10 3.72 16.60
N ILE A 144 1.07 2.43 16.22
CA ILE A 144 1.26 1.32 17.17
C ILE A 144 2.74 1.01 17.43
N ARG A 145 3.65 1.82 16.87
CA ARG A 145 5.09 1.70 17.05
C ARG A 145 5.66 0.31 16.76
N ILE A 146 5.24 -0.34 15.67
CA ILE A 146 5.90 -1.56 15.21
C ILE A 146 7.40 -1.29 15.05
N LYS A 147 8.24 -2.20 15.55
CA LYS A 147 9.70 -2.05 15.42
C LYS A 147 10.11 -1.88 13.95
N PRO A 148 10.95 -0.86 13.61
CA PRO A 148 11.30 -0.58 12.21
C PRO A 148 11.84 -1.79 11.43
N SER A 149 12.69 -2.60 12.07
CA SER A 149 13.23 -3.82 11.44
C SER A 149 12.15 -4.82 11.05
N HIS A 150 11.17 -5.04 11.93
CA HIS A 150 10.05 -5.96 11.65
C HIS A 150 9.10 -5.37 10.59
N TYR A 151 8.84 -4.06 10.68
CA TYR A 151 8.04 -3.37 9.67
C TYR A 151 8.66 -3.53 8.28
N ILE A 152 9.97 -3.29 8.13
CA ILE A 152 10.69 -3.42 6.85
C ILE A 152 10.61 -4.85 6.31
N ILE A 153 10.95 -5.85 7.13
CA ILE A 153 10.96 -7.26 6.72
C ILE A 153 9.56 -7.71 6.28
N VAL A 154 8.56 -7.45 7.11
CA VAL A 154 7.17 -7.86 6.81
C VAL A 154 6.64 -7.12 5.59
N THR A 155 6.97 -5.84 5.44
CA THR A 155 6.58 -5.05 4.27
C THR A 155 7.22 -5.59 3.00
N ILE A 156 8.55 -5.83 2.98
CA ILE A 156 9.23 -6.39 1.79
C ILE A 156 8.60 -7.73 1.40
N ILE A 157 8.42 -8.65 2.34
CA ILE A 157 7.88 -9.98 2.03
C ILE A 157 6.44 -9.86 1.53
N GLY A 158 5.58 -9.14 2.25
CA GLY A 158 4.17 -8.99 1.89
C GLY A 158 3.98 -8.28 0.55
N THR A 159 4.71 -7.18 0.32
CA THR A 159 4.64 -6.45 -0.96
C THR A 159 5.27 -7.24 -2.11
N SER A 160 6.31 -8.05 -1.88
CA SER A 160 6.88 -8.91 -2.92
C SER A 160 5.88 -9.96 -3.41
N ILE A 161 5.16 -10.61 -2.51
CA ILE A 161 4.12 -11.59 -2.87
C ILE A 161 2.99 -10.90 -3.62
N ARG A 162 2.51 -9.76 -3.11
CA ARG A 162 1.47 -8.96 -3.76
C ARG A 162 1.92 -8.50 -5.16
N ALA A 163 3.13 -7.94 -5.27
CA ALA A 163 3.70 -7.48 -6.53
C ALA A 163 3.85 -8.64 -7.54
N LEU A 164 4.34 -9.79 -7.09
CA LEU A 164 4.46 -10.99 -7.93
C LEU A 164 3.09 -11.42 -8.47
N THR A 165 2.08 -11.48 -7.60
CA THR A 165 0.73 -11.91 -7.99
C THR A 165 0.10 -10.94 -8.98
N ILE A 166 0.12 -9.64 -8.69
CA ILE A 166 -0.53 -8.63 -9.55
C ILE A 166 0.25 -8.45 -10.86
N SER A 167 1.60 -8.47 -10.82
CA SER A 167 2.40 -8.41 -12.05
C SER A 167 2.23 -9.67 -12.90
N PHE A 168 2.03 -10.84 -12.30
CA PHE A 168 1.71 -12.06 -13.02
C PHE A 168 0.37 -11.94 -13.74
N ILE A 169 -0.65 -11.37 -13.10
CA ILE A 169 -1.94 -11.09 -13.73
C ILE A 169 -1.73 -10.14 -14.92
N GLY A 170 -0.99 -9.04 -14.74
CA GLY A 170 -0.67 -8.10 -15.80
C GLY A 170 0.05 -8.75 -16.99
N TRP A 171 1.00 -9.65 -16.74
CA TRP A 171 1.66 -10.45 -17.76
C TRP A 171 0.68 -11.32 -18.56
N GLN A 172 -0.26 -12.02 -17.89
CA GLN A 172 -1.20 -12.96 -18.54
C GLN A 172 -2.33 -12.25 -19.30
N VAL A 173 -2.82 -11.14 -18.74
CA VAL A 173 -4.00 -10.46 -19.29
C VAL A 173 -3.64 -9.61 -20.53
N GLY A 174 -2.37 -9.29 -20.73
CA GLY A 174 -1.90 -8.56 -21.89
C GLY A 174 -2.59 -7.21 -22.08
N ASN A 175 -3.14 -6.94 -23.27
CA ASN A 175 -3.80 -5.67 -23.57
C ASN A 175 -5.11 -5.42 -22.80
N VAL A 176 -5.66 -6.44 -22.15
CA VAL A 176 -6.89 -6.33 -21.34
C VAL A 176 -6.57 -5.83 -19.92
N TYR A 177 -5.28 -5.74 -19.55
CA TYR A 177 -4.88 -5.30 -18.21
C TYR A 177 -5.44 -3.91 -17.84
N LYS A 178 -5.67 -3.04 -18.82
CA LYS A 178 -6.24 -1.70 -18.59
C LYS A 178 -7.64 -1.79 -18.00
N GLU A 179 -8.48 -2.67 -18.53
CA GLU A 179 -9.84 -2.87 -18.04
C GLU A 179 -9.86 -3.43 -16.60
N TYR A 180 -8.97 -4.38 -16.32
CA TYR A 180 -8.83 -4.92 -14.97
C TYR A 180 -8.17 -3.93 -13.99
N ALA A 181 -7.23 -3.13 -14.47
CA ALA A 181 -6.61 -2.09 -13.67
C ALA A 181 -7.63 -1.02 -13.26
N ASP A 182 -8.52 -0.62 -14.18
CA ASP A 182 -9.63 0.30 -13.88
C ASP A 182 -10.59 -0.26 -12.83
N ILE A 183 -10.90 -1.55 -12.89
CA ILE A 183 -11.74 -2.22 -11.87
C ILE A 183 -11.06 -2.18 -10.49
N ILE A 184 -9.77 -2.48 -10.43
CA ILE A 184 -9.01 -2.46 -9.17
C ILE A 184 -8.93 -1.03 -8.61
N ASP A 185 -8.66 -0.03 -9.48
CA ASP A 185 -8.61 1.38 -9.10
C ASP A 185 -9.96 1.86 -8.53
N HIS A 186 -11.05 1.57 -9.23
CA HIS A 186 -12.38 1.93 -8.74
C HIS A 186 -12.65 1.29 -7.37
N PHE A 187 -12.25 0.03 -7.19
CA PHE A 187 -12.44 -0.68 -5.94
C PHE A 187 -11.59 -0.10 -4.80
N GLU A 188 -10.30 0.18 -5.03
CA GLU A 188 -9.43 0.86 -4.05
C GLU A 188 -9.98 2.24 -3.67
N ASN A 189 -10.46 3.01 -4.66
CA ASN A 189 -11.07 4.31 -4.43
C ASN A 189 -12.38 4.21 -3.62
N TYR A 190 -13.25 3.24 -3.92
CA TYR A 190 -14.47 3.01 -3.13
C TYR A 190 -14.15 2.61 -1.69
N VAL A 191 -13.14 1.78 -1.48
CA VAL A 191 -12.68 1.41 -0.13
C VAL A 191 -12.13 2.64 0.60
N LEU A 192 -11.32 3.46 -0.08
CA LEU A 192 -10.80 4.70 0.48
C LEU A 192 -11.93 5.66 0.87
N TYR A 193 -12.89 5.90 -0.04
CA TYR A 193 -14.05 6.73 0.26
C TYR A 193 -14.90 6.14 1.38
N GLY A 194 -15.11 4.83 1.39
CA GLY A 194 -15.80 4.12 2.47
C GLY A 194 -15.11 4.32 3.83
N LEU A 195 -13.79 4.22 3.87
CA LEU A 195 -13.01 4.48 5.09
C LEU A 195 -13.08 5.94 5.55
N VAL A 196 -13.00 6.88 4.60
CA VAL A 196 -13.14 8.32 4.91
C VAL A 196 -14.55 8.61 5.44
N ILE A 197 -15.60 8.12 4.78
CA ILE A 197 -17.00 8.30 5.21
C ILE A 197 -17.23 7.64 6.57
N ALA A 198 -16.76 6.40 6.76
CA ALA A 198 -16.84 5.71 8.05
C ALA A 198 -16.11 6.48 9.16
N GLY A 199 -14.94 7.05 8.86
CA GLY A 199 -14.21 7.94 9.76
C GLY A 199 -15.01 9.20 10.13
N ILE A 200 -15.58 9.87 9.15
CA ILE A 200 -16.42 11.06 9.37
C ILE A 200 -17.65 10.70 10.21
N VAL A 201 -18.39 9.65 9.85
CA VAL A 201 -19.57 9.18 10.59
C VAL A 201 -19.19 8.82 12.03
N PHE A 202 -18.07 8.12 12.24
CA PHE A 202 -17.57 7.79 13.57
C PHE A 202 -17.25 9.04 14.41
N ILE A 203 -16.61 10.06 13.81
CA ILE A 203 -16.26 11.32 14.45
C ILE A 203 -17.54 12.07 14.83
N VAL A 204 -18.50 12.20 13.91
CA VAL A 204 -19.79 12.86 14.14
C VAL A 204 -20.57 12.14 15.24
N TRP A 205 -20.70 10.82 15.17
CA TRP A 205 -21.40 10.01 16.17
C TRP A 205 -20.77 10.16 17.56
N LYS A 206 -19.44 10.15 17.66
CA LYS A 206 -18.73 10.33 18.92
C LYS A 206 -18.89 11.74 19.50
N ARG A 207 -18.95 12.78 18.65
CA ARG A 207 -19.23 14.15 19.07
C ARG A 207 -20.67 14.32 19.59
N LEU A 208 -21.64 13.74 18.88
CA LEU A 208 -23.04 13.78 19.29
C LEU A 208 -23.27 13.07 20.64
N LYS A 209 -22.61 11.91 20.83
CA LYS A 209 -22.68 11.16 22.10
C LYS A 209 -22.01 11.89 23.28
N LYS A 210 -21.03 12.76 23.03
CA LYS A 210 -20.35 13.56 24.06
C LYS A 210 -21.11 14.83 24.42
N SER A 211 -22.10 15.22 23.60
CA SER A 211 -22.94 16.43 23.79
C SER A 211 -24.23 16.13 24.56
N GLN A 212 -24.47 14.88 24.95
CA GLN A 212 -25.59 14.56 25.86
C GLN A 212 -25.04 14.57 27.30
N PRO A 213 -25.60 15.43 28.19
CA PRO A 213 -25.17 15.56 29.59
C PRO A 213 -25.46 14.30 30.38
#